data_7cfbb98b74ec7666546218ffe1c37ee8
#
_entry.id   7cfbb98b74ec7666546218ffe1c37ee8
#
_cell.length_a   1.000
_cell.length_b   1.000
_cell.length_c   1.000
_cell.angle_alpha   90.00
_cell.angle_beta   90.00
_cell.angle_gamma   90.00
#
_symmetry.space_group_name_H-M   'P 1'
#
loop_
_entity.id
_entity.type
_entity.pdbx_description
1 polymer ?
#
loop_
_entity_poly.entity_id
_entity_poly.type
_entity_poly.pdbx_seq_one_letter_code
_entity_poly.pdbx_strand_id
1 'polypeptide(L)'
;MTGEMDDATRLAPDDPRVPMVLDLIQRSFAYMEGRIDPPSSVQRRTPAAIAKQCEVGEVWVIGTPPKACVFLSPKADCLYLGKLAVDTDMQRQGLARRLVKLATDRAHTLGLPTLELKTRIELTENHETFERLGFSVISQGCHEGYDRPTNLIMRRPVP
;
A
#
# COMPACT_ATOMS: atom_id res chain seq x y z
N MET A 1 -13.12 -20.93 -12.24
CA MET A 1 -12.73 -20.58 -11.80
C MET A 1 -12.13 -19.93 -11.71
N THR A 2 -12.04 -19.64 -11.63
CA THR A 2 -11.41 -19.06 -11.32
C THR A 2 -11.00 -18.58 -10.68
N GLY A 3 -11.00 -18.52 -10.43
CA GLY A 3 -10.68 -17.90 -9.67
C GLY A 3 -10.21 -17.81 -8.97
N GLU A 4 -9.95 -18.47 -9.24
CA GLU A 4 -9.46 -18.05 -8.56
C GLU A 4 -8.94 -16.85 -8.01
N MET A 5 -8.66 -15.96 -8.47
CA MET A 5 -8.42 -14.74 -7.76
C MET A 5 -9.73 -14.18 -7.33
N ASP A 6 -9.98 -14.29 -6.07
CA ASP A 6 -11.19 -13.75 -5.47
C ASP A 6 -11.19 -12.23 -5.53
N ASP A 7 -12.35 -11.65 -5.31
CA ASP A 7 -12.45 -10.21 -5.11
C ASP A 7 -11.70 -9.80 -3.84
N ALA A 8 -11.30 -8.55 -3.78
CA ALA A 8 -10.65 -8.02 -2.59
C ALA A 8 -11.61 -8.04 -1.41
N THR A 9 -11.09 -8.38 -0.24
CA THR A 9 -11.84 -8.49 1.00
C THR A 9 -11.25 -7.55 2.05
N ARG A 10 -12.12 -6.81 2.75
CA ARG A 10 -11.70 -5.97 3.87
C ARG A 10 -11.59 -6.82 5.12
N LEU A 11 -10.49 -6.68 5.86
CA LEU A 11 -10.25 -7.47 7.06
C LEU A 11 -10.78 -6.77 8.31
N ALA A 12 -11.38 -7.58 9.23
CA ALA A 12 -11.64 -7.14 10.58
C ALA A 12 -10.36 -7.25 11.41
N PRO A 13 -10.24 -6.52 12.53
CA PRO A 13 -9.03 -6.58 13.36
C PRO A 13 -8.67 -7.97 13.86
N ASP A 14 -9.65 -8.84 14.03
CA ASP A 14 -9.46 -10.21 14.53
C ASP A 14 -9.44 -11.25 13.40
N ASP A 15 -9.39 -10.82 12.15
CA ASP A 15 -9.37 -11.76 11.03
C ASP A 15 -8.09 -12.61 11.10
N PRO A 16 -8.20 -13.94 10.93
CA PRO A 16 -7.02 -14.81 10.99
C PRO A 16 -5.98 -14.55 9.91
N ARG A 17 -6.34 -13.78 8.86
CA ARG A 17 -5.37 -13.39 7.82
C ARG A 17 -4.47 -12.25 8.23
N VAL A 18 -4.74 -11.56 9.37
CA VAL A 18 -3.90 -10.43 9.81
C VAL A 18 -2.42 -10.81 9.93
N PRO A 19 -2.04 -11.91 10.63
CA PRO A 19 -0.62 -12.32 10.65
C PRO A 19 -0.08 -12.67 9.27
N MET A 20 -0.94 -13.16 8.37
CA MET A 20 -0.52 -13.51 7.00
C MET A 20 -0.21 -12.25 6.19
N VAL A 21 -0.93 -11.14 6.44
CA VAL A 21 -0.62 -9.85 5.81
C VAL A 21 0.76 -9.38 6.23
N LEU A 22 1.10 -9.51 7.51
CA LEU A 22 2.43 -9.14 7.98
C LEU A 22 3.50 -9.92 7.22
N ASP A 23 3.35 -11.23 7.10
CA ASP A 23 4.29 -12.06 6.37
C ASP A 23 4.41 -11.59 4.91
N LEU A 24 3.28 -11.31 4.27
CA LEU A 24 3.26 -10.84 2.88
C LEU A 24 4.07 -9.55 2.71
N ILE A 25 3.82 -8.54 3.56
CA ILE A 25 4.52 -7.26 3.41
C ILE A 25 6.00 -7.38 3.74
N GLN A 26 6.37 -8.20 4.71
CA GLN A 26 7.79 -8.40 5.04
C GLN A 26 8.53 -9.05 3.89
N ARG A 27 7.95 -10.07 3.27
CA ARG A 27 8.55 -10.73 2.11
C ARG A 27 8.59 -9.81 0.89
N SER A 28 7.50 -9.11 0.65
CA SER A 28 7.38 -8.27 -0.55
C SER A 28 8.30 -7.06 -0.52
N PHE A 29 8.63 -6.56 0.68
CA PHE A 29 9.46 -5.37 0.82
C PHE A 29 10.90 -5.67 1.22
N ALA A 30 11.28 -6.96 1.29
CA ALA A 30 12.64 -7.33 1.68
C ALA A 30 13.70 -6.77 0.71
N TYR A 31 13.34 -6.56 -0.57
CA TYR A 31 14.27 -6.01 -1.56
C TYR A 31 14.72 -4.59 -1.22
N MET A 32 13.99 -3.89 -0.34
CA MET A 32 14.34 -2.51 0.05
C MET A 32 15.52 -2.46 1.00
N GLU A 33 15.83 -3.57 1.68
CA GLU A 33 16.89 -3.57 2.67
C GLU A 33 18.21 -3.23 2.02
N GLY A 34 18.96 -2.31 2.66
CA GLY A 34 20.24 -1.83 2.14
C GLY A 34 20.14 -0.85 0.98
N ARG A 35 18.93 -0.60 0.46
CA ARG A 35 18.71 0.32 -0.65
C ARG A 35 18.17 1.67 -0.23
N ILE A 36 17.54 1.74 0.94
CA ILE A 36 16.85 2.95 1.40
C ILE A 36 17.44 3.43 2.73
N ASP A 37 17.38 4.74 2.94
CA ASP A 37 17.84 5.40 4.15
C ASP A 37 16.85 6.51 4.49
N PRO A 38 16.14 6.48 5.63
CA PRO A 38 16.29 5.51 6.72
C PRO A 38 15.74 4.12 6.34
N PRO A 39 16.12 3.07 7.07
CA PRO A 39 15.59 1.72 6.82
C PRO A 39 14.08 1.67 6.98
N SER A 40 13.45 0.72 6.28
CA SER A 40 12.02 0.50 6.42
C SER A 40 11.69 -0.04 7.80
N SER A 41 10.53 0.39 8.35
CA SER A 41 10.04 -0.13 9.62
C SER A 41 9.27 -1.44 9.46
N VAL A 42 9.09 -1.92 8.21
CA VAL A 42 8.23 -3.07 7.95
C VAL A 42 8.70 -4.34 8.67
N GLN A 43 10.01 -4.51 8.82
CA GLN A 43 10.55 -5.70 9.50
C GLN A 43 10.31 -5.67 11.01
N ARG A 44 9.96 -4.51 11.58
CA ARG A 44 9.64 -4.37 13.00
C ARG A 44 8.15 -4.28 13.27
N ARG A 45 7.31 -4.32 12.24
CA ARG A 45 5.87 -4.21 12.40
C ARG A 45 5.34 -5.50 13.03
N THR A 46 4.24 -5.37 13.76
CA THR A 46 3.62 -6.51 14.47
C THR A 46 2.22 -6.76 13.95
N PRO A 47 1.67 -7.97 14.19
CA PRO A 47 0.27 -8.22 13.86
C PRO A 47 -0.68 -7.26 14.57
N ALA A 48 -0.35 -6.85 15.80
CA ALA A 48 -1.18 -5.87 16.54
C ALA A 48 -1.25 -4.54 15.81
N ALA A 49 -0.14 -4.10 15.19
CA ALA A 49 -0.13 -2.86 14.42
C ALA A 49 -1.06 -2.95 13.19
N ILE A 50 -1.11 -4.12 12.55
CA ILE A 50 -2.01 -4.34 11.42
C ILE A 50 -3.46 -4.38 11.89
N ALA A 51 -3.74 -5.04 13.01
CA ALA A 51 -5.08 -5.04 13.59
C ALA A 51 -5.53 -3.62 13.91
N LYS A 52 -4.62 -2.78 14.41
CA LYS A 52 -4.92 -1.37 14.67
C LYS A 52 -5.26 -0.63 13.38
N GLN A 53 -4.53 -0.90 12.30
CA GLN A 53 -4.86 -0.32 10.99
C GLN A 53 -6.26 -0.71 10.55
N CYS A 54 -6.69 -1.96 10.84
CA CYS A 54 -8.05 -2.40 10.52
C CYS A 54 -9.11 -1.60 11.28
N GLU A 55 -8.77 -1.10 12.49
CA GLU A 55 -9.69 -0.30 13.31
C GLU A 55 -9.76 1.16 12.86
N VAL A 56 -8.60 1.77 12.63
CA VAL A 56 -8.53 3.23 12.36
C VAL A 56 -8.60 3.56 10.89
N GLY A 57 -8.39 2.58 10.04
CA GLY A 57 -8.47 2.71 8.58
C GLY A 57 -9.00 1.41 8.01
N GLU A 58 -8.44 0.98 6.88
CA GLU A 58 -8.87 -0.25 6.21
C GLU A 58 -7.66 -1.06 5.78
N VAL A 59 -7.78 -2.38 5.84
CA VAL A 59 -6.83 -3.31 5.25
C VAL A 59 -7.61 -4.20 4.29
N TRP A 60 -7.21 -4.19 3.03
CA TRP A 60 -7.84 -5.00 1.99
C TRP A 60 -6.84 -6.00 1.44
N VAL A 61 -7.31 -7.22 1.19
CA VAL A 61 -6.46 -8.30 0.68
C VAL A 61 -7.13 -8.99 -0.50
N ILE A 62 -6.31 -9.61 -1.34
CA ILE A 62 -6.76 -10.51 -2.40
C ILE A 62 -6.16 -11.88 -2.10
N GLY A 63 -7.01 -12.88 -1.99
CA GLY A 63 -6.60 -14.26 -1.80
C GLY A 63 -6.53 -14.72 -0.36
N THR A 64 -6.56 -16.04 -0.18
CA THR A 64 -6.40 -16.69 1.12
C THR A 64 -5.49 -17.91 0.90
N PRO A 65 -4.23 -17.88 1.36
CA PRO A 65 -3.58 -16.74 2.05
C PRO A 65 -3.45 -15.52 1.15
N PRO A 66 -3.30 -14.32 1.73
CA PRO A 66 -3.22 -13.09 0.95
C PRO A 66 -2.07 -13.11 -0.06
N LYS A 67 -2.38 -12.74 -1.30
CA LYS A 67 -1.41 -12.60 -2.38
C LYS A 67 -1.12 -11.14 -2.70
N ALA A 68 -2.00 -10.25 -2.25
CA ALA A 68 -1.82 -8.81 -2.41
C ALA A 68 -2.58 -8.10 -1.30
N CYS A 69 -2.13 -6.91 -0.95
CA CYS A 69 -2.80 -6.11 0.07
C CYS A 69 -2.58 -4.63 -0.16
N VAL A 70 -3.44 -3.81 0.46
CA VAL A 70 -3.26 -2.37 0.55
C VAL A 70 -3.90 -1.89 1.85
N PHE A 71 -3.23 -0.91 2.49
CA PHE A 71 -3.76 -0.23 3.68
C PHE A 71 -4.32 1.11 3.22
N LEU A 72 -5.56 1.41 3.60
CA LEU A 72 -6.21 2.66 3.24
C LEU A 72 -6.46 3.47 4.50
N SER A 73 -6.06 4.74 4.48
CA SER A 73 -6.23 5.64 5.62
C SER A 73 -6.85 6.94 5.14
N PRO A 74 -8.13 7.22 5.48
CA PRO A 74 -8.76 8.48 5.11
C PRO A 74 -8.06 9.65 5.79
N LYS A 75 -7.82 10.71 5.01
CA LYS A 75 -7.29 11.99 5.50
C LYS A 75 -8.28 13.09 5.14
N ALA A 76 -7.92 14.34 5.46
CA ALA A 76 -8.84 15.45 5.27
C ALA A 76 -9.26 15.61 3.80
N ASP A 77 -8.32 15.44 2.87
CA ASP A 77 -8.57 15.72 1.45
C ASP A 77 -8.18 14.57 0.53
N CYS A 78 -7.82 13.41 1.07
CA CYS A 78 -7.39 12.29 0.24
C CYS A 78 -7.53 10.98 0.99
N LEU A 79 -7.50 9.89 0.22
CA LEU A 79 -7.37 8.55 0.77
C LEU A 79 -5.93 8.12 0.58
N TYR A 80 -5.24 7.86 1.68
CA TYR A 80 -3.82 7.49 1.65
C TYR A 80 -3.67 5.99 1.48
N LEU A 81 -2.85 5.57 0.51
CA LEU A 81 -2.52 4.17 0.27
C LEU A 81 -1.17 3.85 0.89
N GLY A 82 -1.16 2.91 1.83
CA GLY A 82 0.07 2.39 2.42
C GLY A 82 0.19 0.90 2.16
N LYS A 83 1.40 0.40 2.23
CA LYS A 83 1.68 -1.05 2.15
C LYS A 83 1.00 -1.73 0.96
N LEU A 84 1.03 -1.11 -0.20
CA LEU A 84 0.57 -1.75 -1.44
C LEU A 84 1.59 -2.82 -1.80
N ALA A 85 1.24 -4.08 -1.63
CA ALA A 85 2.16 -5.19 -1.80
C ALA A 85 1.52 -6.29 -2.64
N VAL A 86 2.31 -6.90 -3.50
CA VAL A 86 1.91 -8.06 -4.30
C VAL A 86 2.97 -9.14 -4.11
N ASP A 87 2.55 -10.36 -3.80
CA ASP A 87 3.46 -11.47 -3.62
C ASP A 87 4.33 -11.65 -4.87
N THR A 88 5.59 -11.98 -4.67
CA THR A 88 6.56 -12.07 -5.76
C THR A 88 6.15 -13.07 -6.84
N ASP A 89 5.43 -14.14 -6.48
CA ASP A 89 4.98 -15.14 -7.44
C ASP A 89 3.71 -14.70 -8.19
N MET A 90 3.12 -13.56 -7.83
CA MET A 90 1.89 -13.06 -8.41
C MET A 90 2.05 -11.70 -9.10
N GLN A 91 3.29 -11.26 -9.30
CA GLN A 91 3.53 -9.97 -9.94
C GLN A 91 3.17 -10.04 -11.43
N ARG A 92 2.85 -8.89 -12.01
CA ARG A 92 2.44 -8.75 -13.42
C ARG A 92 1.11 -9.40 -13.75
N GLN A 93 0.29 -9.68 -12.72
CA GLN A 93 -1.05 -10.24 -12.90
C GLN A 93 -2.14 -9.17 -12.73
N GLY A 94 -1.76 -7.91 -12.63
CA GLY A 94 -2.71 -6.82 -12.50
C GLY A 94 -3.27 -6.63 -11.11
N LEU A 95 -2.70 -7.27 -10.08
CA LEU A 95 -3.24 -7.17 -8.72
C LEU A 95 -3.09 -5.77 -8.15
N ALA A 96 -1.95 -5.11 -8.38
CA ALA A 96 -1.76 -3.72 -7.92
C ALA A 96 -2.79 -2.80 -8.55
N ARG A 97 -3.05 -2.97 -9.85
CA ARG A 97 -4.06 -2.17 -10.56
C ARG A 97 -5.45 -2.41 -9.98
N ARG A 98 -5.77 -3.66 -9.65
CA ARG A 98 -7.06 -3.97 -9.03
C ARG A 98 -7.21 -3.29 -7.67
N LEU A 99 -6.13 -3.26 -6.87
CA LEU A 99 -6.17 -2.61 -5.57
C LEU A 99 -6.25 -1.09 -5.69
N VAL A 100 -5.60 -0.49 -6.70
CA VAL A 100 -5.73 0.94 -6.94
C VAL A 100 -7.17 1.26 -7.39
N LYS A 101 -7.78 0.42 -8.21
CA LYS A 101 -9.19 0.60 -8.59
C LYS A 101 -10.09 0.51 -7.37
N LEU A 102 -9.84 -0.47 -6.49
CA LEU A 102 -10.58 -0.59 -5.24
C LEU A 102 -10.44 0.67 -4.40
N ALA A 103 -9.21 1.18 -4.26
CA ALA A 103 -8.97 2.39 -3.50
C ALA A 103 -9.72 3.58 -4.10
N THR A 104 -9.78 3.67 -5.43
CA THR A 104 -10.54 4.71 -6.12
C THR A 104 -12.02 4.61 -5.77
N ASP A 105 -12.58 3.41 -5.80
CA ASP A 105 -13.98 3.18 -5.46
C ASP A 105 -14.25 3.53 -3.99
N ARG A 106 -13.32 3.18 -3.09
CA ARG A 106 -13.46 3.51 -1.67
C ARG A 106 -13.39 5.03 -1.44
N ALA A 107 -12.46 5.70 -2.12
CA ALA A 107 -12.34 7.15 -2.01
C ALA A 107 -13.64 7.82 -2.49
N HIS A 108 -14.19 7.34 -3.58
CA HIS A 108 -15.46 7.87 -4.10
C HIS A 108 -16.56 7.70 -3.05
N THR A 109 -16.69 6.52 -2.45
CA THR A 109 -17.68 6.25 -1.41
C THR A 109 -17.50 7.16 -0.21
N LEU A 110 -16.24 7.46 0.17
CA LEU A 110 -15.92 8.28 1.33
C LEU A 110 -15.95 9.78 1.01
N GLY A 111 -16.20 10.16 -0.25
CA GLY A 111 -16.23 11.56 -0.64
C GLY A 111 -14.87 12.22 -0.72
N LEU A 112 -13.81 11.43 -0.92
CA LEU A 112 -12.44 11.95 -0.98
C LEU A 112 -12.01 12.09 -2.44
N PRO A 113 -11.52 13.28 -2.85
CA PRO A 113 -11.28 13.56 -4.27
C PRO A 113 -9.96 13.05 -4.82
N THR A 114 -9.07 12.52 -3.97
CA THR A 114 -7.70 12.23 -4.37
C THR A 114 -7.20 10.98 -3.66
N LEU A 115 -6.39 10.19 -4.37
CA LEU A 115 -5.56 9.13 -3.78
C LEU A 115 -4.15 9.68 -3.57
N GLU A 116 -3.51 9.29 -2.47
CA GLU A 116 -2.14 9.71 -2.19
C GLU A 116 -1.31 8.49 -1.74
N LEU A 117 -0.04 8.47 -2.14
CA LEU A 117 0.91 7.50 -1.61
C LEU A 117 2.28 8.17 -1.47
N LYS A 118 3.16 7.51 -0.74
CA LYS A 118 4.56 7.91 -0.62
C LYS A 118 5.44 6.77 -1.08
N THR A 119 6.53 7.10 -1.76
CA THR A 119 7.51 6.11 -2.16
C THR A 119 8.90 6.65 -1.85
N ARG A 120 9.81 5.75 -1.47
CA ARG A 120 11.18 6.13 -1.14
C ARG A 120 11.87 6.67 -2.40
N ILE A 121 12.66 7.73 -2.20
CA ILE A 121 13.29 8.41 -3.32
C ILE A 121 14.30 7.50 -4.04
N GLU A 122 14.89 6.54 -3.34
CA GLU A 122 15.87 5.62 -3.92
C GLU A 122 15.26 4.55 -4.82
N LEU A 123 13.95 4.31 -4.71
CA LEU A 123 13.27 3.21 -5.41
C LEU A 123 12.67 3.70 -6.72
N THR A 124 13.55 4.04 -7.68
CA THR A 124 13.12 4.64 -8.94
C THR A 124 12.18 3.74 -9.75
N GLU A 125 12.35 2.42 -9.65
CA GLU A 125 11.46 1.48 -10.33
C GLU A 125 10.02 1.60 -9.83
N ASN A 126 9.83 1.93 -8.55
CA ASN A 126 8.50 2.12 -7.99
C ASN A 126 7.86 3.42 -8.49
N HIS A 127 8.68 4.45 -8.72
CA HIS A 127 8.17 5.71 -9.28
C HIS A 127 7.52 5.46 -10.64
N GLU A 128 8.19 4.68 -11.49
CA GLU A 128 7.66 4.36 -12.82
C GLU A 128 6.40 3.52 -12.72
N THR A 129 6.38 2.55 -11.80
CA THR A 129 5.20 1.70 -11.59
C THR A 129 4.00 2.55 -11.17
N PHE A 130 4.18 3.46 -10.23
CA PHE A 130 3.07 4.30 -9.76
C PHE A 130 2.63 5.31 -10.83
N GLU A 131 3.57 5.80 -11.64
CA GLU A 131 3.20 6.66 -12.77
C GLU A 131 2.32 5.90 -13.76
N ARG A 132 2.64 4.65 -14.05
CA ARG A 132 1.81 3.82 -14.92
C ARG A 132 0.42 3.55 -14.31
N LEU A 133 0.31 3.61 -12.99
CA LEU A 133 -0.97 3.47 -12.29
C LEU A 133 -1.72 4.80 -12.18
N GLY A 134 -1.20 5.86 -12.78
CA GLY A 134 -1.89 7.15 -12.87
C GLY A 134 -1.50 8.17 -11.81
N PHE A 135 -0.50 7.88 -11.00
CA PHE A 135 -0.03 8.82 -9.97
C PHE A 135 1.02 9.76 -10.55
N SER A 136 1.06 10.98 -10.02
CA SER A 136 2.07 11.98 -10.39
C SER A 136 2.73 12.52 -9.12
N VAL A 137 4.01 12.84 -9.22
CA VAL A 137 4.75 13.43 -8.10
C VAL A 137 4.24 14.86 -7.89
N ILE A 138 3.84 15.17 -6.65
CA ILE A 138 3.40 16.53 -6.30
C ILE A 138 4.35 17.24 -5.36
N SER A 139 5.14 16.49 -4.58
CA SER A 139 6.09 17.10 -3.64
C SER A 139 7.07 16.05 -3.14
N GLN A 140 8.04 16.51 -2.34
CA GLN A 140 9.00 15.65 -1.67
C GLN A 140 8.83 15.82 -0.17
N GLY A 141 9.17 14.77 0.58
CA GLY A 141 9.17 14.82 2.02
C GLY A 141 10.46 14.25 2.57
N CYS A 142 10.70 14.47 3.86
CA CYS A 142 11.84 13.86 4.51
C CYS A 142 11.43 13.24 5.83
N HIS A 143 12.16 12.19 6.22
CA HIS A 143 11.95 11.57 7.53
C HIS A 143 12.50 12.46 8.62
N GLU A 144 11.99 12.30 9.83
CA GLU A 144 12.45 13.05 10.99
C GLU A 144 13.96 12.88 11.17
N GLY A 145 14.66 13.97 11.40
CA GLY A 145 16.10 13.97 11.56
C GLY A 145 16.91 14.00 10.27
N TYR A 146 16.25 14.01 9.11
CA TYR A 146 16.90 14.08 7.81
C TYR A 146 16.76 15.49 7.23
N ASP A 147 17.84 16.00 6.64
CA ASP A 147 17.87 17.33 6.02
C ASP A 147 17.80 17.26 4.50
N ARG A 148 17.52 16.08 3.95
CA ARG A 148 17.39 15.82 2.51
C ARG A 148 16.09 15.08 2.22
N PRO A 149 15.57 15.17 1.00
CA PRO A 149 14.36 14.42 0.66
C PRO A 149 14.61 12.90 0.76
N THR A 150 13.65 12.21 1.38
CA THR A 150 13.70 10.74 1.51
C THR A 150 12.50 10.08 0.83
N ASN A 151 11.43 10.85 0.57
CA ASN A 151 10.20 10.36 -0.06
C ASN A 151 9.79 11.25 -1.22
N LEU A 152 9.11 10.64 -2.18
CA LEU A 152 8.24 11.36 -3.11
C LEU A 152 6.80 11.18 -2.66
N ILE A 153 6.03 12.26 -2.71
CA ILE A 153 4.59 12.22 -2.44
C ILE A 153 3.91 12.26 -3.78
N MET A 154 3.08 11.26 -4.06
CA MET A 154 2.41 11.12 -5.35
C MET A 154 0.90 11.10 -5.15
N ARG A 155 0.17 11.69 -6.10
CA ARG A 155 -1.29 11.75 -6.05
C ARG A 155 -1.91 11.38 -7.39
N ARG A 156 -3.14 10.89 -7.30
CA ARG A 156 -3.98 10.59 -8.44
C ARG A 156 -5.39 11.10 -8.15
N PRO A 157 -6.00 11.87 -9.08
CA PRO A 157 -7.39 12.32 -8.85
C PRO A 157 -8.35 11.13 -8.89
N VAL A 158 -9.41 11.25 -8.11
CA VAL A 158 -10.54 10.31 -8.11
C VAL A 158 -11.59 10.86 -9.06
N PRO A 159 -11.93 10.14 -10.15
CA PRO A 159 -12.91 10.63 -11.11
C PRO A 159 -14.33 10.69 -10.53
#